data_cde54377e2871c5fe3398b9f87c54cad
#
_entry.id   cde54377e2871c5fe3398b9f87c54cad
#
_cell.length_a   1.000
_cell.length_b   1.000
_cell.length_c   1.000
_cell.angle_alpha   90.00
_cell.angle_beta   90.00
_cell.angle_gamma   90.00
#
_symmetry.space_group_name_H-M   'P 1'
#
loop_
_entity.id
_entity.type
_entity.pdbx_description
1 polymer ?
#
loop_
_entity_poly.entity_id
_entity_poly.type
_entity_poly.pdbx_seq_one_letter_code
_entity_poly.pdbx_strand_id
1 'polypeptide(L)'
;VHVVPSSKLAAKCEAAGVHAIVAAGFEAGGHNGKEETTTLSLIPAVCDTVTVPVIAAGGIATGRQMLAAMAMGAEGVQIGSAFALCAESSASDAFKQRCIEGGEGDTMLCLKALSPTRLVRNALYDRIAEAEQSGNVTKEQLREILGPAASKRGIFEGDIENGELEIGQSAAYINKVLTAEETMRSIVAECEERRKALLSWALP
;
A
#
# COMPACT_ATOMS: atom_id res chain seq x y z
N VAL A 1 -3.02 -17.23 -5.88
CA VAL A 1 -3.37 -15.95 -5.23
C VAL A 1 -3.23 -14.84 -6.24
N HIS A 2 -4.18 -13.88 -6.25
CA HIS A 2 -4.13 -12.72 -7.14
C HIS A 2 -4.49 -11.43 -6.39
N VAL A 3 -3.82 -10.32 -6.73
CA VAL A 3 -4.09 -9.00 -6.14
C VAL A 3 -5.10 -8.26 -6.99
N VAL A 4 -6.13 -7.70 -6.37
CA VAL A 4 -7.22 -7.01 -7.07
C VAL A 4 -7.58 -5.68 -6.40
N PRO A 5 -7.92 -4.64 -7.17
CA PRO A 5 -8.39 -3.35 -6.65
C PRO A 5 -9.93 -3.22 -6.63
N SER A 6 -10.67 -4.25 -7.03
CA SER A 6 -12.14 -4.18 -7.10
C SER A 6 -12.81 -5.54 -6.95
N SER A 7 -14.05 -5.56 -6.45
CA SER A 7 -14.88 -6.76 -6.33
C SER A 7 -15.18 -7.39 -7.70
N LYS A 8 -15.36 -6.57 -8.73
CA LYS A 8 -15.57 -7.05 -10.11
C LYS A 8 -14.39 -7.88 -10.63
N LEU A 9 -13.15 -7.46 -10.33
CA LEU A 9 -11.96 -8.23 -10.71
C LEU A 9 -11.81 -9.46 -9.81
N ALA A 10 -12.15 -9.37 -8.52
CA ALA A 10 -12.16 -10.49 -7.60
C ALA A 10 -13.02 -11.66 -8.12
N ALA A 11 -14.27 -11.38 -8.51
CA ALA A 11 -15.16 -12.38 -9.09
C ALA A 11 -14.58 -13.04 -10.36
N LYS A 12 -13.92 -12.27 -11.22
CA LYS A 12 -13.26 -12.82 -12.42
C LYS A 12 -12.08 -13.72 -12.07
N CYS A 13 -11.29 -13.33 -11.06
CA CYS A 13 -10.16 -14.15 -10.61
C CYS A 13 -10.62 -15.45 -9.96
N GLU A 14 -11.68 -15.42 -9.14
CA GLU A 14 -12.28 -16.63 -8.57
C GLU A 14 -12.79 -17.56 -9.66
N ALA A 15 -13.52 -17.03 -10.66
CA ALA A 15 -13.97 -17.81 -11.81
C ALA A 15 -12.83 -18.42 -12.64
N ALA A 16 -11.64 -17.80 -12.60
CA ALA A 16 -10.41 -18.34 -13.21
C ALA A 16 -9.68 -19.34 -12.31
N GLY A 17 -10.19 -19.68 -11.14
CA GLY A 17 -9.68 -20.74 -10.26
C GLY A 17 -8.56 -20.33 -9.32
N VAL A 18 -8.47 -19.07 -8.90
CA VAL A 18 -7.50 -18.69 -7.84
C VAL A 18 -7.94 -19.25 -6.49
N HIS A 19 -6.97 -19.56 -5.62
CA HIS A 19 -7.22 -20.15 -4.30
C HIS A 19 -7.40 -19.10 -3.19
N ALA A 20 -7.05 -17.85 -3.44
CA ALA A 20 -7.26 -16.71 -2.55
C ALA A 20 -7.14 -15.39 -3.31
N ILE A 21 -7.78 -14.35 -2.79
CA ILE A 21 -7.75 -12.98 -3.33
C ILE A 21 -7.01 -12.07 -2.36
N VAL A 22 -6.11 -11.23 -2.84
CA VAL A 22 -5.61 -10.08 -2.10
C VAL A 22 -6.35 -8.84 -2.56
N ALA A 23 -7.22 -8.29 -1.71
CA ALA A 23 -7.93 -7.05 -2.00
C ALA A 23 -7.08 -5.85 -1.54
N ALA A 24 -6.56 -5.07 -2.48
CA ALA A 24 -5.64 -3.97 -2.21
C ALA A 24 -6.33 -2.62 -2.37
N GLY A 25 -6.56 -1.93 -1.25
CA GLY A 25 -7.08 -0.57 -1.22
C GLY A 25 -6.07 0.45 -1.75
N PHE A 26 -6.57 1.62 -2.15
CA PHE A 26 -5.77 2.66 -2.81
C PHE A 26 -4.74 3.35 -1.89
N GLU A 27 -4.74 3.05 -0.60
CA GLU A 27 -3.70 3.44 0.37
C GLU A 27 -2.38 2.70 0.15
N ALA A 28 -2.39 1.63 -0.64
CA ALA A 28 -1.19 0.85 -0.97
C ALA A 28 -0.14 1.70 -1.72
N GLY A 29 1.14 1.43 -1.48
CA GLY A 29 2.24 1.97 -2.27
C GLY A 29 2.33 1.33 -3.65
N GLY A 30 2.94 2.05 -4.60
CA GLY A 30 3.09 1.58 -5.97
C GLY A 30 1.77 1.58 -6.75
N HIS A 31 1.64 0.64 -7.66
CA HIS A 31 0.49 0.56 -8.58
C HIS A 31 -0.83 0.31 -7.88
N ASN A 32 -1.84 1.10 -8.24
CA ASN A 32 -3.18 1.08 -7.67
C ASN A 32 -4.28 0.91 -8.72
N GLY A 33 -5.49 0.56 -8.26
CA GLY A 33 -6.69 0.59 -9.08
C GLY A 33 -7.10 1.99 -9.50
N LYS A 34 -7.83 2.09 -10.61
CA LYS A 34 -8.34 3.37 -11.12
C LYS A 34 -9.53 3.90 -10.31
N GLU A 35 -10.20 3.03 -9.59
CA GLU A 35 -11.39 3.33 -8.80
C GLU A 35 -11.08 4.09 -7.51
N GLU A 36 -9.81 4.13 -7.09
CA GLU A 36 -9.34 4.76 -5.85
C GLU A 36 -10.17 4.32 -4.62
N THR A 37 -10.58 3.04 -4.59
CA THR A 37 -11.40 2.51 -3.50
C THR A 37 -10.53 2.28 -2.27
N THR A 38 -10.95 2.85 -1.13
CA THR A 38 -10.25 2.69 0.16
C THR A 38 -10.34 1.27 0.67
N THR A 39 -9.37 0.84 1.47
CA THR A 39 -9.36 -0.47 2.12
C THR A 39 -10.66 -0.72 2.90
N LEU A 40 -11.14 0.30 3.63
CA LEU A 40 -12.37 0.21 4.43
C LEU A 40 -13.62 -0.11 3.58
N SER A 41 -13.68 0.37 2.34
CA SER A 41 -14.81 0.12 1.42
C SER A 41 -14.59 -1.13 0.57
N LEU A 42 -13.35 -1.43 0.20
CA LEU A 42 -13.03 -2.53 -0.71
C LEU A 42 -13.17 -3.89 -0.05
N ILE A 43 -12.64 -4.05 1.19
CA ILE A 43 -12.58 -5.36 1.83
C ILE A 43 -13.95 -5.99 1.99
N PRO A 44 -14.96 -5.35 2.62
CA PRO A 44 -16.28 -5.96 2.72
C PRO A 44 -16.91 -6.23 1.36
N ALA A 45 -16.75 -5.32 0.38
CA ALA A 45 -17.31 -5.54 -0.96
C ALA A 45 -16.71 -6.75 -1.67
N VAL A 46 -15.42 -7.04 -1.45
CA VAL A 46 -14.77 -8.25 -2.00
C VAL A 46 -15.22 -9.48 -1.23
N CYS A 47 -15.25 -9.45 0.12
CA CYS A 47 -15.69 -10.56 0.95
C CYS A 47 -17.14 -10.98 0.63
N ASP A 48 -18.01 -10.04 0.35
CA ASP A 48 -19.40 -10.31 -0.05
C ASP A 48 -19.54 -10.87 -1.47
N THR A 49 -18.47 -10.76 -2.29
CA THR A 49 -18.51 -11.13 -3.72
C THR A 49 -17.94 -12.51 -4.01
N VAL A 50 -16.94 -12.95 -3.23
CA VAL A 50 -16.21 -14.21 -3.49
C VAL A 50 -16.36 -15.18 -2.32
N THR A 51 -16.11 -16.47 -2.60
CA THR A 51 -16.14 -17.54 -1.59
C THR A 51 -14.76 -18.03 -1.18
N VAL A 52 -13.72 -17.69 -1.96
CA VAL A 52 -12.34 -17.97 -1.61
C VAL A 52 -11.81 -16.99 -0.54
N PRO A 53 -10.81 -17.39 0.26
CA PRO A 53 -10.22 -16.53 1.28
C PRO A 53 -9.80 -15.16 0.76
N VAL A 54 -10.14 -14.10 1.51
CA VAL A 54 -9.77 -12.71 1.19
C VAL A 54 -8.67 -12.23 2.14
N ILE A 55 -7.60 -11.71 1.57
CA ILE A 55 -6.46 -11.11 2.27
C ILE A 55 -6.54 -9.61 2.05
N ALA A 56 -6.60 -8.81 3.11
CA ALA A 56 -6.64 -7.35 3.01
C ALA A 56 -5.24 -6.78 2.79
N ALA A 57 -5.12 -5.81 1.88
CA ALA A 57 -3.89 -5.07 1.62
C ALA A 57 -4.18 -3.57 1.43
N GLY A 58 -3.15 -2.74 1.61
CA GLY A 58 -3.28 -1.28 1.56
C GLY A 58 -3.65 -0.68 2.91
N GLY A 59 -2.95 0.35 3.34
CA GLY A 59 -3.21 1.06 4.59
C GLY A 59 -2.92 0.28 5.88
N ILE A 60 -2.30 -0.89 5.81
CA ILE A 60 -2.07 -1.77 6.97
C ILE A 60 -0.58 -1.79 7.33
N ALA A 61 -0.24 -1.35 8.55
CA ALA A 61 1.10 -1.41 9.12
C ALA A 61 1.10 -1.70 10.64
N THR A 62 -0.06 -1.69 11.28
CA THR A 62 -0.22 -1.83 12.73
C THR A 62 -1.20 -2.93 13.09
N GLY A 63 -1.15 -3.41 14.33
CA GLY A 63 -2.10 -4.42 14.82
C GLY A 63 -3.54 -3.94 14.86
N ARG A 64 -3.77 -2.63 15.08
CA ARG A 64 -5.11 -2.03 15.02
C ARG A 64 -5.69 -2.12 13.61
N GLN A 65 -4.88 -1.83 12.60
CA GLN A 65 -5.30 -1.91 11.19
C GLN A 65 -5.52 -3.36 10.76
N MET A 66 -4.67 -4.29 11.23
CA MET A 66 -4.88 -5.72 11.03
C MET A 66 -6.22 -6.18 11.62
N LEU A 67 -6.50 -5.82 12.88
CA LEU A 67 -7.77 -6.18 13.54
C LEU A 67 -8.97 -5.60 12.79
N ALA A 68 -8.89 -4.35 12.34
CA ALA A 68 -9.95 -3.71 11.56
C ALA A 68 -10.20 -4.45 10.23
N ALA A 69 -9.14 -4.86 9.53
CA ALA A 69 -9.26 -5.65 8.30
C ALA A 69 -9.96 -7.00 8.54
N MET A 70 -9.60 -7.69 9.62
CA MET A 70 -10.25 -8.96 9.99
C MET A 70 -11.72 -8.75 10.40
N ALA A 71 -12.03 -7.65 11.09
CA ALA A 71 -13.41 -7.30 11.44
C ALA A 71 -14.29 -6.99 10.22
N MET A 72 -13.68 -6.58 9.10
CA MET A 72 -14.35 -6.38 7.81
C MET A 72 -14.55 -7.67 6.99
N GLY A 73 -14.11 -8.82 7.50
CA GLY A 73 -14.28 -10.13 6.84
C GLY A 73 -13.02 -10.69 6.19
N ALA A 74 -11.88 -10.00 6.24
CA ALA A 74 -10.62 -10.57 5.74
C ALA A 74 -10.12 -11.71 6.63
N GLU A 75 -9.57 -12.77 6.03
CA GLU A 75 -8.99 -13.91 6.74
C GLU A 75 -7.48 -13.74 7.00
N GLY A 76 -6.88 -12.69 6.44
CA GLY A 76 -5.48 -12.35 6.64
C GLY A 76 -5.16 -10.96 6.12
N VAL A 77 -3.90 -10.54 6.28
CA VAL A 77 -3.41 -9.26 5.80
C VAL A 77 -2.11 -9.41 5.02
N GLN A 78 -1.94 -8.59 3.98
CA GLN A 78 -0.69 -8.39 3.28
C GLN A 78 -0.16 -6.99 3.63
N ILE A 79 1.02 -6.95 4.22
CA ILE A 79 1.64 -5.71 4.71
C ILE A 79 2.89 -5.42 3.87
N GLY A 80 2.87 -4.32 3.12
CA GLY A 80 3.99 -3.89 2.26
C GLY A 80 4.92 -2.94 3.00
N SER A 81 4.44 -1.74 3.35
CA SER A 81 5.26 -0.63 3.84
C SER A 81 6.12 -0.98 5.06
N ALA A 82 5.55 -1.65 6.06
CA ALA A 82 6.29 -1.99 7.27
C ALA A 82 7.45 -2.96 6.99
N PHE A 83 7.26 -3.93 6.09
CA PHE A 83 8.33 -4.86 5.73
C PHE A 83 9.30 -4.30 4.68
N ALA A 84 8.87 -3.37 3.83
CA ALA A 84 9.78 -2.64 2.94
C ALA A 84 10.78 -1.78 3.73
N LEU A 85 10.40 -1.30 4.91
CA LEU A 85 11.23 -0.47 5.78
C LEU A 85 11.94 -1.27 6.90
N CYS A 86 11.84 -2.60 6.96
CA CYS A 86 12.57 -3.39 7.95
C CYS A 86 14.07 -3.52 7.60
N ALA A 87 14.86 -3.91 8.60
CA ALA A 87 16.33 -4.01 8.48
C ALA A 87 16.76 -4.97 7.36
N GLU A 88 16.08 -6.11 7.24
CA GLU A 88 16.41 -7.18 6.28
C GLU A 88 15.90 -6.90 4.86
N SER A 89 15.09 -5.84 4.66
CA SER A 89 14.64 -5.45 3.33
C SER A 89 15.82 -5.02 2.46
N SER A 90 15.79 -5.40 1.19
CA SER A 90 16.77 -4.99 0.18
C SER A 90 16.65 -3.54 -0.27
N ALA A 91 15.65 -2.78 0.21
CA ALA A 91 15.56 -1.35 -0.04
C ALA A 91 16.79 -0.62 0.54
N SER A 92 17.24 0.42 -0.15
CA SER A 92 18.39 1.23 0.29
C SER A 92 18.11 1.95 1.61
N ASP A 93 19.16 2.22 2.38
CA ASP A 93 19.01 2.99 3.63
C ASP A 93 18.48 4.40 3.37
N ALA A 94 18.86 5.02 2.24
CA ALA A 94 18.35 6.33 1.85
C ALA A 94 16.83 6.31 1.63
N PHE A 95 16.29 5.29 0.95
CA PHE A 95 14.85 5.10 0.79
C PHE A 95 14.15 4.89 2.14
N LYS A 96 14.68 4.00 2.98
CA LYS A 96 14.11 3.72 4.31
C LYS A 96 14.06 4.99 5.16
N GLN A 97 15.16 5.73 5.22
CA GLN A 97 15.26 6.98 5.99
C GLN A 97 14.27 8.03 5.47
N ARG A 98 14.22 8.26 4.14
CA ARG A 98 13.27 9.21 3.53
C ARG A 98 11.82 8.87 3.86
N CYS A 99 11.46 7.59 3.86
CA CYS A 99 10.09 7.16 4.19
C CYS A 99 9.76 7.31 5.68
N ILE A 100 10.72 7.09 6.57
CA ILE A 100 10.53 7.22 8.04
C ILE A 100 10.42 8.69 8.46
N GLU A 101 11.12 9.59 7.79
CA GLU A 101 11.03 11.04 8.01
C GLU A 101 9.72 11.64 7.49
N GLY A 102 9.00 10.90 6.64
CA GLY A 102 7.72 11.30 6.10
C GLY A 102 6.59 11.21 7.13
N GLY A 103 5.53 11.97 6.90
CA GLY A 103 4.32 11.98 7.72
C GLY A 103 3.05 11.79 6.92
N GLU A 104 1.93 12.14 7.54
CA GLU A 104 0.64 12.16 6.86
C GLU A 104 0.68 13.10 5.65
N GLY A 105 0.15 12.63 4.51
CA GLY A 105 0.13 13.40 3.27
C GLY A 105 1.43 13.42 2.47
N ASP A 106 2.49 12.73 2.92
CA ASP A 106 3.76 12.67 2.20
C ASP A 106 3.74 11.72 0.97
N THR A 107 2.73 10.86 0.88
CA THR A 107 2.51 10.01 -0.29
C THR A 107 1.32 10.46 -1.10
N MET A 108 1.48 10.52 -2.42
CA MET A 108 0.44 10.96 -3.34
C MET A 108 0.23 9.96 -4.47
N LEU A 109 -1.00 9.87 -4.95
CA LEU A 109 -1.34 9.08 -6.13
C LEU A 109 -1.17 9.96 -7.38
N CYS A 110 -0.34 9.51 -8.31
CA CYS A 110 -0.06 10.18 -9.59
C CYS A 110 -0.02 9.17 -10.73
N LEU A 111 0.44 9.55 -11.91
CA LEU A 111 0.55 8.71 -13.11
C LEU A 111 -0.79 8.09 -13.54
N LYS A 112 -1.90 8.80 -13.29
CA LYS A 112 -3.26 8.28 -13.54
C LYS A 112 -3.52 7.94 -15.01
N ALA A 113 -2.87 8.63 -15.94
CA ALA A 113 -2.97 8.35 -17.38
C ALA A 113 -2.22 7.08 -17.81
N LEU A 114 -1.19 6.67 -17.07
CA LEU A 114 -0.45 5.42 -17.31
C LEU A 114 -1.06 4.27 -16.49
N SER A 115 -0.74 4.27 -15.22
CA SER A 115 -1.25 3.37 -14.18
C SER A 115 -1.16 4.14 -12.86
N PRO A 116 -2.27 4.36 -12.15
CA PRO A 116 -2.22 5.10 -10.89
C PRO A 116 -1.15 4.50 -9.98
N THR A 117 -0.22 5.32 -9.52
CA THR A 117 0.91 4.87 -8.70
C THR A 117 1.07 5.79 -7.51
N ARG A 118 1.17 5.23 -6.30
CA ARG A 118 1.41 5.99 -5.08
C ARG A 118 2.89 6.10 -4.79
N LEU A 119 3.37 7.33 -4.73
CA LEU A 119 4.77 7.68 -4.52
C LEU A 119 4.92 8.63 -3.32
N VAL A 120 6.07 8.61 -2.66
CA VAL A 120 6.53 9.69 -1.79
C VAL A 120 6.81 10.93 -2.65
N ARG A 121 6.49 12.11 -2.11
CA ARG A 121 6.81 13.38 -2.75
C ARG A 121 8.32 13.60 -2.80
N ASN A 122 8.81 13.85 -4.01
CA ASN A 122 10.20 14.22 -4.31
C ASN A 122 10.24 15.01 -5.63
N ALA A 123 11.41 15.37 -6.12
CA ALA A 123 11.56 16.13 -7.36
C ALA A 123 10.97 15.40 -8.59
N LEU A 124 11.02 14.06 -8.64
CA LEU A 124 10.35 13.30 -9.69
C LEU A 124 8.83 13.46 -9.62
N TYR A 125 8.27 13.30 -8.42
CA TYR A 125 6.82 13.52 -8.21
C TYR A 125 6.38 14.91 -8.65
N ASP A 126 7.14 15.96 -8.29
CA ASP A 126 6.80 17.34 -8.65
C ASP A 126 6.74 17.54 -10.16
N ARG A 127 7.70 16.97 -10.92
CA ARG A 127 7.67 17.00 -12.40
C ARG A 127 6.47 16.26 -12.99
N ILE A 128 6.11 15.11 -12.41
CA ILE A 128 4.93 14.35 -12.83
C ILE A 128 3.65 15.16 -12.55
N ALA A 129 3.53 15.73 -11.36
CA ALA A 129 2.37 16.50 -10.93
C ALA A 129 2.18 17.76 -11.79
N GLU A 130 3.27 18.48 -12.11
CA GLU A 130 3.25 19.63 -13.02
C GLU A 130 2.76 19.22 -14.42
N ALA A 131 3.30 18.12 -14.96
CA ALA A 131 2.87 17.61 -16.26
C ALA A 131 1.39 17.20 -16.27
N GLU A 132 0.90 16.51 -15.23
CA GLU A 132 -0.50 16.11 -15.11
C GLU A 132 -1.45 17.31 -14.94
N GLN A 133 -1.03 18.36 -14.22
CA GLN A 133 -1.80 19.60 -14.06
C GLN A 133 -1.99 20.37 -15.37
N SER A 134 -1.11 20.20 -16.36
CA SER A 134 -1.29 20.82 -17.68
C SER A 134 -2.55 20.35 -18.42
N GLY A 135 -3.13 19.23 -18.01
CA GLY A 135 -4.35 18.63 -18.56
C GLY A 135 -4.19 17.93 -19.91
N ASN A 136 -3.02 18.02 -20.54
CA ASN A 136 -2.75 17.49 -21.87
C ASN A 136 -1.54 16.54 -21.95
N VAL A 137 -1.06 16.05 -20.81
CA VAL A 137 0.11 15.16 -20.77
C VAL A 137 -0.20 13.81 -21.43
N THR A 138 0.67 13.37 -22.32
CA THR A 138 0.56 12.06 -22.97
C THR A 138 1.25 10.97 -22.13
N LYS A 139 0.90 9.71 -22.43
CA LYS A 139 1.57 8.56 -21.80
C LYS A 139 3.06 8.51 -22.12
N GLU A 140 3.43 8.92 -23.31
CA GLU A 140 4.82 8.97 -23.79
C GLU A 140 5.61 9.99 -22.98
N GLN A 141 5.09 11.18 -22.77
CA GLN A 141 5.71 12.22 -21.94
C GLN A 141 5.89 11.77 -20.49
N LEU A 142 4.88 11.11 -19.89
CA LEU A 142 5.02 10.56 -18.53
C LEU A 142 6.10 9.47 -18.45
N ARG A 143 6.20 8.59 -19.47
CA ARG A 143 7.29 7.60 -19.53
C ARG A 143 8.66 8.23 -19.69
N GLU A 144 8.77 9.32 -20.43
CA GLU A 144 10.02 10.07 -20.58
C GLU A 144 10.44 10.74 -19.26
N ILE A 145 9.49 11.34 -18.51
CA ILE A 145 9.74 11.92 -17.19
C ILE A 145 10.21 10.85 -16.20
N LEU A 146 9.57 9.67 -16.19
CA LEU A 146 9.97 8.54 -15.35
C LEU A 146 11.38 8.04 -15.68
N GLY A 147 11.68 7.92 -16.96
CA GLY A 147 12.90 7.29 -17.43
C GLY A 147 12.94 5.77 -17.14
N PRO A 148 14.03 5.10 -17.48
CA PRO A 148 14.16 3.65 -17.30
C PRO A 148 14.35 3.30 -15.81
N ALA A 149 13.71 2.19 -15.38
CA ALA A 149 13.90 1.58 -14.06
C ALA A 149 13.75 2.54 -12.87
N ALA A 150 12.79 3.47 -12.94
CA ALA A 150 12.60 4.52 -11.93
C ALA A 150 12.43 3.96 -10.51
N SER A 151 11.62 2.90 -10.33
CA SER A 151 11.43 2.24 -9.04
C SER A 151 12.73 1.60 -8.52
N LYS A 152 13.52 0.97 -9.41
CA LYS A 152 14.82 0.40 -9.03
C LYS A 152 15.77 1.49 -8.53
N ARG A 153 15.86 2.61 -9.26
CA ARG A 153 16.71 3.74 -8.85
C ARG A 153 16.29 4.29 -7.49
N GLY A 154 15.00 4.51 -7.27
CA GLY A 154 14.50 5.08 -6.02
C GLY A 154 14.65 4.14 -4.85
N ILE A 155 14.12 2.91 -4.97
CA ILE A 155 14.00 1.99 -3.83
C ILE A 155 15.34 1.31 -3.52
N PHE A 156 16.07 0.82 -4.53
CA PHE A 156 17.24 -0.03 -4.32
C PHE A 156 18.57 0.70 -4.48
N GLU A 157 18.64 1.69 -5.38
CA GLU A 157 19.89 2.45 -5.64
C GLU A 157 19.96 3.75 -4.82
N GLY A 158 18.85 4.15 -4.16
CA GLY A 158 18.83 5.28 -3.23
C GLY A 158 18.76 6.66 -3.87
N ASP A 159 18.33 6.76 -5.14
CA ASP A 159 18.03 8.03 -5.78
C ASP A 159 16.71 8.59 -5.24
N ILE A 160 16.78 9.22 -4.09
CA ILE A 160 15.60 9.75 -3.39
C ILE A 160 14.99 10.99 -4.07
N GLU A 161 15.72 11.65 -4.97
CA GLU A 161 15.27 12.83 -5.68
C GLU A 161 14.58 12.52 -7.01
N ASN A 162 15.14 11.59 -7.80
CA ASN A 162 14.67 11.33 -9.16
C ASN A 162 14.20 9.89 -9.39
N GLY A 163 14.21 9.05 -8.37
CA GLY A 163 13.64 7.70 -8.40
C GLY A 163 12.17 7.69 -7.97
N GLU A 164 11.43 6.66 -8.37
CA GLU A 164 10.10 6.37 -7.81
C GLU A 164 10.25 5.77 -6.41
N LEU A 165 9.71 6.46 -5.42
CA LEU A 165 9.71 6.02 -4.03
C LEU A 165 8.34 5.44 -3.67
N GLU A 166 8.12 4.20 -4.09
CA GLU A 166 6.83 3.53 -3.91
C GLU A 166 6.64 3.05 -2.47
N ILE A 167 5.78 3.71 -1.72
CA ILE A 167 5.39 3.33 -0.36
C ILE A 167 3.92 3.71 -0.10
N GLY A 168 3.23 2.96 0.76
CA GLY A 168 1.84 3.21 1.11
C GLY A 168 1.66 4.30 2.15
N GLN A 169 0.42 4.80 2.29
CA GLN A 169 0.07 5.83 3.28
C GLN A 169 0.37 5.39 4.72
N SER A 170 0.34 4.09 4.99
CA SER A 170 0.66 3.53 6.29
C SER A 170 2.13 3.71 6.72
N ALA A 171 3.02 4.15 5.83
CA ALA A 171 4.39 4.54 6.17
C ALA A 171 4.42 5.64 7.24
N ALA A 172 3.42 6.53 7.29
CA ALA A 172 3.30 7.57 8.32
C ALA A 172 3.24 7.04 9.78
N TYR A 173 2.95 5.75 9.97
CA TYR A 173 2.98 5.11 11.29
C TYR A 173 4.32 4.46 11.64
N ILE A 174 5.31 4.49 10.73
CA ILE A 174 6.59 3.83 10.86
C ILE A 174 7.65 4.90 11.13
N ASN A 175 8.18 4.94 12.35
CA ASN A 175 9.09 5.98 12.81
C ASN A 175 10.52 5.47 13.09
N LYS A 176 10.81 4.20 12.83
CA LYS A 176 12.12 3.59 12.97
C LYS A 176 12.25 2.31 12.14
N VAL A 177 13.46 1.97 11.77
CA VAL A 177 13.79 0.67 11.20
C VAL A 177 13.79 -0.37 12.32
N LEU A 178 12.96 -1.40 12.15
CA LEU A 178 12.91 -2.60 13.01
C LEU A 178 13.36 -3.81 12.19
N THR A 179 13.68 -4.91 12.86
CA THR A 179 13.81 -6.20 12.18
C THR A 179 12.42 -6.69 11.72
N ALA A 180 12.40 -7.61 10.76
CA ALA A 180 11.15 -8.25 10.32
C ALA A 180 10.47 -8.99 11.48
N GLU A 181 11.26 -9.61 12.37
CA GLU A 181 10.76 -10.29 13.57
C GLU A 181 10.11 -9.31 14.54
N GLU A 182 10.78 -8.20 14.87
CA GLU A 182 10.23 -7.16 15.76
C GLU A 182 8.97 -6.54 15.19
N THR A 183 8.96 -6.27 13.88
CA THR A 183 7.79 -5.75 13.15
C THR A 183 6.60 -6.71 13.27
N MET A 184 6.80 -7.99 12.98
CA MET A 184 5.77 -9.01 13.08
C MET A 184 5.24 -9.14 14.50
N ARG A 185 6.15 -9.26 15.49
CA ARG A 185 5.77 -9.37 16.91
C ARG A 185 4.97 -8.18 17.39
N SER A 186 5.38 -6.96 17.02
CA SER A 186 4.67 -5.73 17.38
C SER A 186 3.26 -5.69 16.83
N ILE A 187 3.08 -6.03 15.54
CA ILE A 187 1.76 -6.04 14.87
C ILE A 187 0.84 -7.07 15.54
N VAL A 188 1.33 -8.29 15.77
CA VAL A 188 0.52 -9.36 16.39
C VAL A 188 0.17 -9.02 17.84
N ALA A 189 1.12 -8.49 18.62
CA ALA A 189 0.88 -8.12 20.01
C ALA A 189 -0.17 -6.99 20.13
N GLU A 190 -0.04 -5.94 19.30
CA GLU A 190 -1.02 -4.84 19.29
C GLU A 190 -2.40 -5.32 18.83
N CYS A 191 -2.47 -6.20 17.82
CA CYS A 191 -3.73 -6.79 17.37
C CYS A 191 -4.45 -7.52 18.52
N GLU A 192 -3.73 -8.36 19.24
CA GLU A 192 -4.27 -9.12 20.36
C GLU A 192 -4.69 -8.22 21.53
N GLU A 193 -3.90 -7.19 21.85
CA GLU A 193 -4.24 -6.19 22.87
C GLU A 193 -5.57 -5.49 22.51
N ARG A 194 -5.70 -5.03 21.28
CA ARG A 194 -6.90 -4.32 20.82
C ARG A 194 -8.12 -5.24 20.73
N ARG A 195 -7.92 -6.48 20.30
CA ARG A 195 -8.98 -7.50 20.30
C ARG A 195 -9.55 -7.70 21.71
N LYS A 196 -8.68 -7.82 22.72
CA LYS A 196 -9.14 -7.93 24.14
C LYS A 196 -9.87 -6.68 24.61
N ALA A 197 -9.39 -5.49 24.26
CA ALA A 197 -10.06 -4.24 24.61
C ALA A 197 -11.47 -4.15 24.01
N LEU A 198 -11.66 -4.58 22.74
CA LEU A 198 -12.97 -4.60 22.10
C LEU A 198 -13.93 -5.60 22.74
N LEU A 199 -13.46 -6.74 23.24
CA LEU A 199 -14.31 -7.73 23.93
C LEU A 199 -14.87 -7.21 25.25
N SER A 200 -14.21 -6.23 25.88
CA SER A 200 -14.71 -5.56 27.09
C SER A 200 -15.62 -4.37 26.80
N TRP A 201 -15.80 -4.00 25.54
CA TRP A 201 -16.65 -2.88 25.15
C TRP A 201 -18.10 -3.33 25.11
N ALA A 202 -18.89 -2.83 26.06
CA ALA A 202 -20.33 -3.02 26.03
C ALA A 202 -20.97 -1.91 25.18
N LEU A 203 -21.80 -2.30 24.23
CA LEU A 203 -22.68 -1.36 23.54
C LEU A 203 -23.74 -0.89 24.53
N PRO A 204 -24.12 0.41 24.53
CA PRO A 204 -25.15 0.94 25.41
C PRO A 204 -26.52 0.34 25.14
#